data_654b77e88c63d61f289964d9e13e6b1a
#
_entry.id   654b77e88c63d61f289964d9e13e6b1a
#
_cell.length_a   1.000
_cell.length_b   1.000
_cell.length_c   1.000
_cell.angle_alpha   90.00
_cell.angle_beta   90.00
_cell.angle_gamma   90.00
#
_symmetry.space_group_name_H-M   'P 1'
#
loop_
_entity.id
_entity.type
_entity.pdbx_description
1 polymer ?
#
loop_
_entity_poly.entity_id
_entity_poly.type
_entity_poly.pdbx_seq_one_letter_code
_entity_poly.pdbx_strand_id
1 'polypeptide(L)'
;MNKVVTSREEILKVSRELLKEQNGAALNIRTVASACGVSVGSIYNYFHSKSELTAAAVESIWNDIFCFPEKGNGFDSFTDCVAWIFACMKKGSESYPGFFMLHSTIFP
;
A
#
# COMPACT_ATOMS: atom_id res chain seq x y z
N MET A 1 20.21 -18.81 16.34
CA MET A 1 20.45 -17.42 16.09
C MET A 1 19.41 -16.81 15.20
N ASN A 2 18.81 -15.75 15.66
CA ASN A 2 17.72 -15.15 14.92
C ASN A 2 18.22 -14.11 13.95
N LYS A 3 18.17 -14.48 12.71
CA LYS A 3 18.46 -13.55 11.65
C LYS A 3 17.16 -12.92 11.22
N VAL A 4 17.07 -11.61 11.31
CA VAL A 4 15.89 -10.91 10.86
C VAL A 4 15.86 -10.94 9.35
N VAL A 5 14.83 -11.55 8.80
CA VAL A 5 14.64 -11.68 7.37
C VAL A 5 13.33 -11.00 7.01
N THR A 6 13.36 -10.21 5.95
CA THR A 6 12.15 -9.58 5.46
C THR A 6 11.81 -10.10 4.06
N SER A 7 10.64 -9.73 3.56
CA SER A 7 10.18 -10.09 2.23
C SER A 7 9.55 -8.86 1.59
N ARG A 8 9.32 -8.95 0.28
CA ARG A 8 8.63 -7.87 -0.43
C ARG A 8 7.26 -7.60 0.20
N GLU A 9 6.52 -8.66 0.54
CA GLU A 9 5.20 -8.53 1.16
C GLU A 9 5.28 -7.85 2.52
N GLU A 10 6.28 -8.20 3.33
CA GLU A 10 6.44 -7.60 4.65
C GLU A 10 6.78 -6.11 4.53
N ILE A 11 7.66 -5.77 3.58
CA ILE A 11 8.02 -4.37 3.33
C ILE A 11 6.80 -3.57 2.91
N LEU A 12 5.98 -4.12 2.03
CA LEU A 12 4.76 -3.45 1.57
C LEU A 12 3.73 -3.31 2.66
N LYS A 13 3.59 -4.34 3.50
CA LYS A 13 2.69 -4.29 4.64
C LYS A 13 3.06 -3.16 5.59
N VAL A 14 4.34 -3.07 5.94
CA VAL A 14 4.85 -2.02 6.81
C VAL A 14 4.66 -0.65 6.17
N SER A 15 4.91 -0.56 4.87
CA SER A 15 4.73 0.70 4.15
C SER A 15 3.27 1.17 4.18
N ARG A 16 2.33 0.25 4.02
CA ARG A 16 0.90 0.59 4.13
C ARG A 16 0.55 1.10 5.52
N GLU A 17 1.10 0.46 6.55
CA GLU A 17 0.84 0.88 7.93
C GLU A 17 1.37 2.29 8.18
N LEU A 18 2.56 2.59 7.66
CA LEU A 18 3.13 3.93 7.80
C LEU A 18 2.29 4.97 7.06
N LEU A 19 1.79 4.62 5.89
CA LEU A 19 0.93 5.53 5.13
C LEU A 19 -0.39 5.80 5.85
N LYS A 20 -0.94 4.78 6.53
CA LYS A 20 -2.14 4.95 7.33
C LYS A 20 -1.92 5.93 8.47
N GLU A 21 -0.83 5.73 9.21
CA GLU A 21 -0.60 6.46 10.45
C GLU A 21 -0.18 7.89 10.24
N GLN A 22 0.59 8.17 9.18
CA GLN A 22 1.23 9.46 9.01
C GLN A 22 0.91 10.12 7.68
N ASN A 23 -0.13 9.66 7.02
CA ASN A 23 -0.56 10.22 5.74
C ASN A 23 0.58 10.29 4.71
N GLY A 24 1.50 9.32 4.80
CA GLY A 24 2.59 9.19 3.85
C GLY A 24 3.78 10.10 4.09
N ALA A 25 3.68 11.01 5.06
CA ALA A 25 4.74 11.99 5.28
C ALA A 25 6.07 11.34 5.68
N ALA A 26 6.00 10.18 6.33
CA ALA A 26 7.19 9.50 6.85
C ALA A 26 7.65 8.32 5.99
N LEU A 27 7.05 8.12 4.82
CA LEU A 27 7.43 6.98 3.99
C LEU A 27 8.77 7.24 3.30
N ASN A 28 9.80 6.58 3.76
CA ASN A 28 11.11 6.60 3.13
C ASN A 28 11.84 5.30 3.48
N ILE A 29 12.95 5.05 2.79
CA ILE A 29 13.69 3.78 2.93
C ILE A 29 14.11 3.56 4.38
N ARG A 30 14.61 4.59 5.04
CA ARG A 30 15.12 4.46 6.40
C ARG A 30 14.01 4.15 7.40
N THR A 31 12.88 4.84 7.28
CA THR A 31 11.75 4.61 8.16
C THR A 31 11.19 3.21 7.98
N VAL A 32 11.09 2.75 6.74
CA VAL A 32 10.58 1.41 6.45
C VAL A 32 11.54 0.36 6.99
N ALA A 33 12.85 0.54 6.79
CA ALA A 33 13.84 -0.39 7.32
C ALA A 33 13.75 -0.51 8.83
N SER A 34 13.63 0.63 9.51
CA SER A 34 13.51 0.66 10.97
C SER A 34 12.26 -0.09 11.43
N ALA A 35 11.13 0.14 10.77
CA ALA A 35 9.87 -0.51 11.14
C ALA A 35 9.90 -2.01 10.85
N CYS A 36 10.64 -2.43 9.81
CA CYS A 36 10.81 -3.85 9.51
C CYS A 36 11.85 -4.53 10.41
N GLY A 37 12.65 -3.73 11.13
CA GLY A 37 13.71 -4.27 11.96
C GLY A 37 14.91 -4.78 11.16
N VAL A 38 15.16 -4.21 10.00
CA VAL A 38 16.25 -4.62 9.12
C VAL A 38 17.08 -3.42 8.70
N SER A 39 18.20 -3.68 8.05
CA SER A 39 19.07 -2.61 7.56
C SER A 39 18.49 -1.95 6.31
N VAL A 40 18.93 -0.74 6.04
CA VAL A 40 18.58 -0.03 4.80
C VAL A 40 18.98 -0.86 3.58
N GLY A 41 20.13 -1.52 3.65
CA GLY A 41 20.59 -2.39 2.56
C GLY A 41 19.63 -3.52 2.26
N SER A 42 18.96 -4.04 3.28
CA SER A 42 17.98 -5.10 3.08
C SER A 42 16.78 -4.60 2.26
N ILE A 43 16.37 -3.35 2.49
CA ILE A 43 15.28 -2.77 1.70
C ILE A 43 15.73 -2.59 0.24
N TYR A 44 16.95 -2.13 0.03
CA TYR A 44 17.48 -1.94 -1.34
C TYR A 44 17.59 -3.24 -2.14
N ASN A 45 17.59 -4.39 -1.48
CA ASN A 45 17.54 -5.67 -2.18
C ASN A 45 16.21 -5.88 -2.90
N TYR A 46 15.15 -5.19 -2.47
CA TYR A 46 13.81 -5.34 -3.02
C TYR A 46 13.35 -4.11 -3.80
N PHE A 47 13.73 -2.92 -3.35
CA PHE A 47 13.32 -1.66 -3.96
C PHE A 47 14.54 -0.77 -4.09
N HIS A 48 14.90 -0.42 -5.30
CA HIS A 48 16.17 0.24 -5.58
C HIS A 48 16.18 1.73 -5.27
N SER A 49 15.01 2.33 -5.07
CA SER A 49 14.91 3.75 -4.78
C SER A 49 13.65 4.04 -3.97
N LYS A 50 13.59 5.24 -3.38
CA LYS A 50 12.40 5.69 -2.69
C LYS A 50 11.19 5.74 -3.64
N SER A 51 11.41 6.18 -4.87
CA SER A 51 10.34 6.24 -5.87
C SER A 51 9.77 4.88 -6.16
N GLU A 52 10.63 3.87 -6.30
CA GLU A 52 10.20 2.52 -6.56
C GLU A 52 9.41 1.96 -5.38
N LEU A 53 9.89 2.18 -4.16
CA LEU A 53 9.18 1.77 -2.96
C LEU A 53 7.82 2.46 -2.85
N THR A 54 7.79 3.77 -3.07
CA THR A 54 6.55 4.54 -2.97
C THR A 54 5.53 4.07 -3.99
N ALA A 55 5.95 3.86 -5.23
CA ALA A 55 5.04 3.38 -6.28
C ALA A 55 4.47 2.01 -5.94
N ALA A 56 5.33 1.11 -5.45
CA ALA A 56 4.88 -0.24 -5.07
C ALA A 56 3.92 -0.19 -3.88
N ALA A 57 4.18 0.67 -2.91
CA ALA A 57 3.32 0.82 -1.74
C ALA A 57 1.95 1.36 -2.14
N VAL A 58 1.92 2.36 -3.03
CA VAL A 58 0.66 2.93 -3.52
C VAL A 58 -0.13 1.88 -4.30
N GLU A 59 0.53 1.13 -5.16
CA GLU A 59 -0.11 0.04 -5.90
C GLU A 59 -0.69 -0.99 -4.94
N SER A 60 0.05 -1.31 -3.88
CA SER A 60 -0.39 -2.25 -2.86
C SER A 60 -1.66 -1.77 -2.15
N ILE A 61 -1.76 -0.46 -1.89
CA ILE A 61 -2.95 0.13 -1.28
C ILE A 61 -4.14 0.03 -2.23
N TRP A 62 -3.94 0.34 -3.51
CA TRP A 62 -5.01 0.22 -4.49
C TRP A 62 -5.52 -1.21 -4.60
N ASN A 63 -4.61 -2.19 -4.54
CA ASN A 63 -4.99 -3.60 -4.55
C ASN A 63 -5.79 -3.98 -3.31
N ASP A 64 -5.47 -3.37 -2.16
CA ASP A 64 -6.22 -3.60 -0.94
C ASP A 64 -7.61 -2.97 -1.00
N ILE A 65 -7.71 -1.77 -1.55
CA ILE A 65 -8.98 -1.06 -1.69
C ILE A 65 -9.91 -1.77 -2.68
N PHE A 66 -9.37 -2.15 -3.84
CA PHE A 66 -10.14 -2.80 -4.91
C PHE A 66 -9.83 -4.29 -4.96
N CYS A 67 -10.11 -4.97 -3.86
CA CYS A 67 -9.93 -6.40 -3.77
C CYS A 67 -11.13 -7.09 -4.42
N PHE A 68 -10.90 -7.71 -5.58
CA PHE A 68 -11.98 -8.42 -6.28
C PHE A 68 -12.40 -9.65 -5.50
N PRO A 69 -13.70 -9.99 -5.53
CA PRO A 69 -14.17 -11.23 -4.90
C PRO A 69 -13.44 -12.43 -5.50
N GLU A 70 -13.11 -13.40 -4.65
CA GLU A 70 -12.38 -14.58 -5.10
C GLU A 70 -13.12 -15.36 -6.20
N LYS A 71 -14.43 -15.31 -6.17
CA LYS A 71 -15.24 -15.98 -7.18
C LYS A 71 -15.53 -15.03 -8.33
N GLY A 72 -14.48 -14.44 -8.85
CA GLY A 72 -14.56 -13.34 -9.77
C GLY A 72 -15.20 -13.64 -11.09
N ASN A 73 -16.49 -13.83 -11.10
CA ASN A 73 -17.23 -13.95 -12.34
C ASN A 73 -17.75 -12.60 -12.79
N GLY A 74 -17.18 -11.55 -12.26
CA GLY A 74 -17.63 -10.20 -12.57
C GLY A 74 -18.90 -9.84 -11.84
N PHE A 75 -19.60 -8.89 -12.40
CA PHE A 75 -20.81 -8.35 -11.79
C PHE A 75 -22.01 -8.69 -12.65
N ASP A 76 -23.15 -8.92 -12.01
CA ASP A 76 -24.37 -9.26 -12.71
C ASP A 76 -24.91 -8.11 -13.55
N SER A 77 -24.58 -6.87 -13.16
CA SER A 77 -25.04 -5.70 -13.86
C SER A 77 -24.07 -4.55 -13.70
N PHE A 78 -24.24 -3.53 -14.54
CA PHE A 78 -23.48 -2.30 -14.44
C PHE A 78 -23.70 -1.63 -13.08
N THR A 79 -24.94 -1.64 -12.60
CA THR A 79 -25.28 -1.07 -11.30
C THR A 79 -24.53 -1.75 -10.18
N ASP A 80 -24.41 -3.07 -10.22
CA ASP A 80 -23.66 -3.81 -9.21
C ASP A 80 -22.18 -3.45 -9.23
N CYS A 81 -21.62 -3.27 -10.42
CA CYS A 81 -20.23 -2.86 -10.56
C CYS A 81 -20.00 -1.48 -9.95
N VAL A 82 -20.86 -0.52 -10.25
CA VAL A 82 -20.77 0.83 -9.71
C VAL A 82 -20.90 0.82 -8.19
N ALA A 83 -21.85 0.03 -7.68
CA ALA A 83 -22.04 -0.08 -6.23
C ALA A 83 -20.79 -0.64 -5.55
N TRP A 84 -20.16 -1.63 -6.18
CA TRP A 84 -18.92 -2.20 -5.65
C TRP A 84 -17.80 -1.16 -5.61
N ILE A 85 -17.65 -0.36 -6.68
CA ILE A 85 -16.65 0.68 -6.73
C ILE A 85 -16.84 1.68 -5.60
N PHE A 86 -18.07 2.16 -5.40
CA PHE A 86 -18.36 3.10 -4.31
C PHE A 86 -18.08 2.50 -2.94
N ALA A 87 -18.45 1.22 -2.74
CA ALA A 87 -18.19 0.54 -1.49
C ALA A 87 -16.68 0.45 -1.23
N CYS A 88 -15.90 0.14 -2.26
CA CYS A 88 -14.44 0.07 -2.14
C CYS A 88 -13.83 1.43 -1.81
N MET A 89 -14.31 2.49 -2.44
CA MET A 89 -13.79 3.83 -2.19
C MET A 89 -14.15 4.30 -0.79
N LYS A 90 -15.35 3.99 -0.31
CA LYS A 90 -15.75 4.32 1.05
C LYS A 90 -14.85 3.60 2.06
N LYS A 91 -14.67 2.29 1.87
CA LYS A 91 -13.79 1.50 2.72
C LYS A 91 -12.37 2.04 2.67
N GLY A 92 -11.91 2.40 1.48
CA GLY A 92 -10.56 2.93 1.30
C GLY A 92 -10.35 4.23 2.05
N SER A 93 -11.32 5.14 2.01
CA SER A 93 -11.19 6.41 2.71
C SER A 93 -11.22 6.23 4.22
N GLU A 94 -11.89 5.19 4.72
CA GLU A 94 -11.91 4.87 6.14
C GLU A 94 -10.62 4.18 6.60
N SER A 95 -10.12 3.26 5.77
CA SER A 95 -8.90 2.50 6.09
C SER A 95 -7.63 3.30 5.89
N TYR A 96 -7.63 4.20 4.92
CA TYR A 96 -6.46 5.01 4.56
C TYR A 96 -6.85 6.47 4.48
N PRO A 97 -7.08 7.12 5.64
CA PRO A 97 -7.48 8.53 5.65
C PRO A 97 -6.43 9.39 4.96
N GLY A 98 -6.88 10.23 4.05
CA GLY A 98 -5.98 11.11 3.33
C GLY A 98 -5.24 10.49 2.16
N PHE A 99 -5.45 9.20 1.90
CA PHE A 99 -4.73 8.52 0.82
C PHE A 99 -5.00 9.15 -0.55
N PHE A 100 -6.24 9.50 -0.84
CA PHE A 100 -6.57 10.05 -2.15
C PHE A 100 -5.92 11.41 -2.37
N MET A 101 -5.80 12.21 -1.31
CA MET A 101 -5.09 13.49 -1.38
C MET A 101 -3.60 13.26 -1.54
N LEU A 102 -3.04 12.31 -0.80
CA LEU A 102 -1.64 11.94 -0.91
C LEU A 102 -1.32 11.45 -2.31
N HIS A 103 -2.20 10.64 -2.87
CA HIS A 103 -2.00 10.08 -4.21
C HIS A 103 -1.86 11.20 -5.25
N SER A 104 -2.70 12.22 -5.16
CA SER A 104 -2.62 13.33 -6.10
C SER A 104 -1.34 14.17 -5.92
N THR A 105 -0.74 14.13 -4.74
CA THR A 105 0.52 14.79 -4.47
C THR A 105 1.69 14.02 -5.09
N ILE A 106 1.66 12.69 -4.98
CA ILE A 106 2.72 11.82 -5.50
C ILE A 106 2.63 11.71 -7.01
N PHE A 107 1.43 11.64 -7.55
CA PHE A 107 1.18 11.48 -8.99
C PHE A 107 0.30 12.63 -9.48
N PRO A 108 0.90 13.83 -9.63
CA PRO A 108 0.14 15.01 -10.05
C PRO A 108 -0.33 14.93 -11.50
#